data_c536872ab6920e321bb4be57027caf11
#
_entry.id   c536872ab6920e321bb4be57027caf11
#
_cell.length_a   1.000
_cell.length_b   1.000
_cell.length_c   1.000
_cell.angle_alpha   90.00
_cell.angle_beta   90.00
_cell.angle_gamma   90.00
#
_symmetry.space_group_name_H-M   'P 1'
#
loop_
_entity.id
_entity.type
_entity.pdbx_description
1 polymer ?
#
loop_
_entity_poly.entity_id
_entity_poly.type
_entity_poly.pdbx_seq_one_letter_code
_entity_poly.pdbx_strand_id
1 'polypeptide(L)'
;HYREVYDLLGADYIIDESNEQRLTSVKRVGDKVSYHNDGIVRWGGAFSQIEYSNGMLSAFFNLSASNSGYKRIDYFKKRDLVLSDTTYREALGTSVTTNLIFDDQGNLVGANKTQVLDTIVHNGVAYTMNSDEAKLAETNWKNIPGFTIKTGANYNLDDKNNVFLNLGYLSKAPRFNNVYDYSNRLYRDIKNESVSALELGYSFRSSVFSSNLNMYYTIWNNKPSNGGITVTIDDIPFRANINGMDALHKGIELDLSCKLLSNLSLEGLLSIGDWRWTSTETVRFYDDDNSIALDPNSGDTIEVSFDADGVRVGDAAQTQLGFSLRYEPTTVSYVKLRYTFFDDYFADFDPISLGGENGGRDSWQIPSYDLIDLHCGYNFKLNQKNKLSLRLSILNLFDKIYISDAQNNDPYNDVSYQDFDAKSASVFFGLGRRFTMSARLNF
;
A
#
# COMPACT_ATOMS: atom_id res chain seq x y z
N HIS A 1 -11.48 9.25 10.95
CA HIS A 1 -10.15 9.75 10.55
C HIS A 1 -10.15 11.27 10.67
N TYR A 2 -9.22 11.84 11.46
CA TYR A 2 -9.14 13.29 11.70
C TYR A 2 -7.72 13.70 12.09
N ARG A 3 -7.43 15.00 11.98
CA ARG A 3 -6.25 15.64 12.55
C ARG A 3 -6.70 16.49 13.75
N GLU A 4 -5.92 16.50 14.82
CA GLU A 4 -6.22 17.20 16.06
C GLU A 4 -5.02 18.04 16.47
N VAL A 5 -5.28 19.22 17.07
CA VAL A 5 -4.23 20.07 17.65
C VAL A 5 -3.76 19.41 18.94
N TYR A 6 -2.54 18.89 18.93
CA TYR A 6 -1.95 18.23 20.10
C TYR A 6 -1.21 19.23 21.01
N ASP A 7 -0.49 20.20 20.42
CA ASP A 7 0.28 21.22 21.11
C ASP A 7 0.30 22.51 20.29
N LEU A 8 0.31 23.64 20.96
CA LEU A 8 0.38 24.97 20.34
C LEU A 8 1.78 25.59 20.39
N LEU A 9 2.79 24.90 20.96
CA LEU A 9 4.19 25.32 21.05
C LEU A 9 4.35 26.74 21.65
N GLY A 10 3.52 27.07 22.61
CA GLY A 10 3.54 28.38 23.32
C GLY A 10 2.61 29.44 22.72
N ALA A 11 1.87 29.16 21.66
CA ALA A 11 0.81 30.01 21.14
C ALA A 11 -0.50 29.80 21.92
N ASP A 12 -1.38 30.80 21.98
CA ASP A 12 -2.70 30.66 22.59
C ASP A 12 -3.72 29.93 21.72
N TYR A 13 -3.55 29.97 20.40
CA TYR A 13 -4.40 29.36 19.39
C TYR A 13 -3.72 29.30 18.02
N ILE A 14 -4.30 28.53 17.11
CA ILE A 14 -4.01 28.57 15.67
C ILE A 14 -5.27 28.94 14.88
N ILE A 15 -5.09 29.33 13.62
CA ILE A 15 -6.21 29.57 12.68
C ILE A 15 -6.31 28.37 11.74
N ASP A 16 -7.52 27.81 11.63
CA ASP A 16 -7.87 26.75 10.67
C ASP A 16 -9.30 26.99 10.16
N GLU A 17 -9.42 27.17 8.85
CA GLU A 17 -10.68 27.45 8.15
C GLU A 17 -11.27 26.22 7.44
N SER A 18 -10.67 25.04 7.62
CA SER A 18 -11.07 23.82 6.94
C SER A 18 -12.48 23.32 7.26
N ASN A 19 -13.04 23.73 8.41
CA ASN A 19 -14.40 23.37 8.82
C ASN A 19 -15.44 24.37 8.29
N GLU A 20 -16.06 24.05 7.18
CA GLU A 20 -17.06 24.88 6.48
C GLU A 20 -18.41 25.01 7.26
N GLN A 21 -18.59 24.28 8.38
CA GLN A 21 -19.79 24.33 9.21
C GLN A 21 -19.65 25.27 10.41
N ARG A 22 -18.46 25.80 10.73
CA ARG A 22 -18.21 26.58 11.94
C ARG A 22 -17.95 28.06 11.65
N LEU A 23 -18.53 28.92 12.52
CA LEU A 23 -18.37 30.38 12.47
C LEU A 23 -17.02 30.86 13.03
N THR A 24 -16.17 29.98 13.57
CA THR A 24 -14.85 30.36 14.11
C THR A 24 -13.74 29.52 13.53
N SER A 25 -12.69 30.18 13.05
CA SER A 25 -11.45 29.58 12.61
C SER A 25 -10.41 29.41 13.73
N VAL A 26 -10.67 29.97 14.93
CA VAL A 26 -9.76 29.84 16.09
C VAL A 26 -9.84 28.42 16.63
N LYS A 27 -8.67 27.75 16.73
CA LYS A 27 -8.53 26.38 17.21
C LYS A 27 -7.54 26.32 18.38
N ARG A 28 -7.84 25.44 19.33
CA ARG A 28 -7.04 25.17 20.52
C ARG A 28 -6.68 23.69 20.63
N VAL A 29 -5.86 23.33 21.60
CA VAL A 29 -5.54 21.94 21.91
C VAL A 29 -6.83 21.12 22.10
N GLY A 30 -6.93 19.97 21.40
CA GLY A 30 -8.11 19.11 21.35
C GLY A 30 -9.10 19.44 20.23
N ASP A 31 -8.93 20.57 19.53
CA ASP A 31 -9.77 20.89 18.37
C ASP A 31 -9.32 20.10 17.12
N LYS A 32 -10.29 19.68 16.32
CA LYS A 32 -10.04 19.06 15.03
C LYS A 32 -9.76 20.11 13.97
N VAL A 33 -8.75 19.82 13.12
CA VAL A 33 -8.22 20.74 12.10
C VAL A 33 -7.94 19.98 10.79
N SER A 34 -7.85 20.71 9.71
CA SER A 34 -7.54 20.26 8.34
C SER A 34 -8.59 19.31 7.76
N TYR A 35 -8.95 18.23 8.44
CA TYR A 35 -9.96 17.27 7.98
C TYR A 35 -10.57 16.46 9.12
N HIS A 36 -11.84 16.08 8.96
CA HIS A 36 -12.55 15.15 9.84
C HIS A 36 -13.55 14.34 9.01
N ASN A 37 -13.23 13.08 8.74
CA ASN A 37 -14.08 12.24 7.91
C ASN A 37 -14.07 10.78 8.35
N ASP A 38 -15.12 10.05 7.97
CA ASP A 38 -15.22 8.60 8.10
C ASP A 38 -15.30 7.93 6.73
N GLY A 39 -14.47 6.91 6.54
CA GLY A 39 -14.57 5.98 5.42
C GLY A 39 -15.33 4.73 5.85
N ILE A 40 -16.42 4.42 5.16
CA ILE A 40 -17.22 3.24 5.43
C ILE A 40 -17.01 2.25 4.27
N VAL A 41 -16.58 1.05 4.63
CA VAL A 41 -16.42 -0.05 3.67
C VAL A 41 -17.34 -1.19 4.09
N ARG A 42 -18.11 -1.71 3.14
CA ARG A 42 -18.86 -2.95 3.30
C ARG A 42 -18.40 -3.95 2.25
N TRP A 43 -18.30 -5.20 2.64
CA TRP A 43 -17.91 -6.26 1.74
C TRP A 43 -18.83 -7.46 1.93
N GLY A 44 -19.15 -8.10 0.82
CA GLY A 44 -19.88 -9.37 0.81
C GLY A 44 -19.44 -10.21 -0.38
N GLY A 45 -19.39 -11.53 -0.19
CA GLY A 45 -18.97 -12.42 -1.26
C GLY A 45 -19.41 -13.86 -1.02
N ALA A 46 -19.26 -14.66 -2.07
CA ALA A 46 -19.47 -16.09 -2.07
C ALA A 46 -18.29 -16.79 -2.74
N PHE A 47 -18.00 -18.00 -2.32
CA PHE A 47 -16.99 -18.84 -2.94
C PHE A 47 -17.48 -20.28 -3.09
N SER A 48 -16.88 -20.98 -4.05
CA SER A 48 -17.07 -22.40 -4.28
C SER A 48 -15.71 -23.05 -4.56
N GLN A 49 -15.51 -24.25 -4.07
CA GLN A 49 -14.31 -25.05 -4.31
C GLN A 49 -14.73 -26.47 -4.67
N ILE A 50 -14.11 -27.02 -5.69
CA ILE A 50 -14.24 -28.42 -6.09
C ILE A 50 -12.84 -29.01 -6.07
N GLU A 51 -12.71 -30.17 -5.44
CA GLU A 51 -11.46 -30.93 -5.37
C GLU A 51 -11.68 -32.35 -5.91
N TYR A 52 -10.68 -32.84 -6.61
CA TYR A 52 -10.62 -34.21 -7.09
C TYR A 52 -9.28 -34.84 -6.71
N SER A 53 -9.29 -36.08 -6.26
CA SER A 53 -8.06 -36.83 -5.96
C SER A 53 -8.27 -38.32 -6.20
N ASN A 54 -7.32 -38.96 -6.88
CA ASN A 54 -7.33 -40.40 -7.15
C ASN A 54 -5.98 -41.11 -6.85
N GLY A 55 -5.17 -40.52 -5.95
CA GLY A 55 -3.86 -41.07 -5.60
C GLY A 55 -2.71 -40.61 -6.53
N MET A 56 -2.89 -40.60 -7.83
CA MET A 56 -1.90 -40.09 -8.79
C MET A 56 -2.14 -38.62 -9.12
N LEU A 57 -3.40 -38.25 -9.32
CA LEU A 57 -3.81 -36.91 -9.71
C LEU A 57 -4.63 -36.26 -8.59
N SER A 58 -4.23 -35.08 -8.17
CA SER A 58 -5.05 -34.16 -7.37
C SER A 58 -5.28 -32.88 -8.16
N ALA A 59 -6.50 -32.42 -8.21
CA ALA A 59 -6.85 -31.18 -8.90
C ALA A 59 -7.87 -30.37 -8.10
N PHE A 60 -7.86 -29.07 -8.25
CA PHE A 60 -8.85 -28.20 -7.63
C PHE A 60 -9.32 -27.12 -8.61
N PHE A 61 -10.52 -26.64 -8.38
CA PHE A 61 -11.08 -25.45 -9.01
C PHE A 61 -11.76 -24.60 -7.96
N ASN A 62 -11.34 -23.33 -7.86
CA ASN A 62 -11.91 -22.33 -6.95
C ASN A 62 -12.51 -21.20 -7.75
N LEU A 63 -13.72 -20.79 -7.38
CA LEU A 63 -14.41 -19.61 -7.89
C LEU A 63 -14.86 -18.77 -6.69
N SER A 64 -14.57 -17.48 -6.71
CA SER A 64 -15.17 -16.54 -5.77
C SER A 64 -15.67 -15.29 -6.49
N ALA A 65 -16.74 -14.71 -5.97
CA ALA A 65 -17.25 -13.43 -6.39
C ALA A 65 -17.51 -12.58 -5.15
N SER A 66 -17.21 -11.29 -5.25
CA SER A 66 -17.37 -10.34 -4.16
C SER A 66 -17.89 -9.00 -4.67
N ASN A 67 -18.45 -8.21 -3.76
CA ASN A 67 -18.78 -6.82 -4.02
C ASN A 67 -18.30 -5.97 -2.84
N SER A 68 -17.49 -4.96 -3.12
CA SER A 68 -17.01 -3.98 -2.16
C SER A 68 -17.77 -2.68 -2.34
N GLY A 69 -18.43 -2.22 -1.30
CA GLY A 69 -19.13 -0.93 -1.28
C GLY A 69 -18.32 0.07 -0.46
N TYR A 70 -18.19 1.29 -0.97
CA TYR A 70 -17.46 2.39 -0.36
C TYR A 70 -18.37 3.59 -0.19
N LYS A 71 -18.29 4.25 0.96
CA LYS A 71 -19.00 5.48 1.28
C LYS A 71 -18.15 6.34 2.17
N ARG A 72 -18.24 7.65 2.05
CA ARG A 72 -17.52 8.61 2.88
C ARG A 72 -18.48 9.59 3.52
N ILE A 73 -18.23 9.97 4.77
CA ILE A 73 -18.90 11.02 5.51
C ILE A 73 -17.86 12.08 5.85
N ASP A 74 -18.14 13.34 5.57
CA ASP A 74 -17.27 14.45 5.92
C ASP A 74 -17.98 15.38 6.92
N TYR A 75 -17.33 15.56 8.08
CA TYR A 75 -17.85 16.38 9.17
C TYR A 75 -17.47 17.85 9.04
N PHE A 76 -16.58 18.19 8.11
CA PHE A 76 -16.11 19.55 7.89
C PHE A 76 -16.75 20.22 6.68
N LYS A 77 -17.19 19.45 5.70
CA LYS A 77 -17.93 19.94 4.55
C LYS A 77 -19.27 20.52 4.93
N LYS A 78 -19.79 21.48 4.16
CA LYS A 78 -21.15 21.99 4.28
C LYS A 78 -22.16 20.84 4.29
N ARG A 79 -23.22 20.96 5.08
CA ARG A 79 -24.25 19.93 5.18
C ARG A 79 -25.10 19.86 3.92
N ASP A 80 -25.61 18.68 3.64
CA ASP A 80 -26.65 18.48 2.63
C ASP A 80 -28.00 18.94 3.19
N LEU A 81 -28.77 19.66 2.40
CA LEU A 81 -30.21 19.88 2.69
C LEU A 81 -31.00 18.78 1.99
N VAL A 82 -31.61 17.89 2.77
CA VAL A 82 -32.36 16.74 2.27
C VAL A 82 -33.85 17.00 2.49
N LEU A 83 -34.58 17.33 1.43
CA LEU A 83 -35.99 17.54 1.41
C LEU A 83 -36.72 16.35 0.78
N SER A 84 -38.06 16.28 0.90
CA SER A 84 -38.87 15.19 0.36
C SER A 84 -38.84 15.10 -1.18
N ASP A 85 -38.64 16.22 -1.84
CA ASP A 85 -38.70 16.37 -3.30
C ASP A 85 -37.33 16.67 -3.94
N THR A 86 -36.32 17.09 -3.14
CA THR A 86 -35.01 17.46 -3.66
C THR A 86 -33.91 17.34 -2.59
N THR A 87 -32.66 17.31 -3.05
CA THR A 87 -31.49 17.37 -2.17
C THR A 87 -30.49 18.39 -2.74
N TYR A 88 -30.13 19.36 -1.91
CA TYR A 88 -29.06 20.31 -2.19
C TYR A 88 -27.78 19.80 -1.49
N ARG A 89 -26.79 19.40 -2.28
CA ARG A 89 -25.53 18.84 -1.77
C ARG A 89 -24.60 19.94 -1.31
N GLU A 90 -23.91 19.74 -0.19
CA GLU A 90 -22.88 20.64 0.38
C GLU A 90 -23.34 22.10 0.39
N ALA A 91 -24.59 22.36 0.78
CA ALA A 91 -25.25 23.66 0.60
C ALA A 91 -25.35 24.49 1.88
N LEU A 92 -25.31 23.85 3.06
CA LEU A 92 -25.58 24.49 4.35
C LEU A 92 -24.35 24.45 5.26
N GLY A 93 -23.70 25.57 5.42
CA GLY A 93 -22.54 25.75 6.31
C GLY A 93 -22.36 27.21 6.65
N THR A 94 -21.13 27.70 6.45
CA THR A 94 -20.81 29.11 6.60
C THR A 94 -20.09 29.62 5.34
N SER A 95 -20.31 30.88 5.02
CA SER A 95 -19.63 31.59 3.96
C SER A 95 -18.98 32.86 4.49
N VAL A 96 -17.89 33.31 3.86
CA VAL A 96 -17.20 34.53 4.23
C VAL A 96 -17.63 35.65 3.26
N THR A 97 -18.26 36.68 3.83
CA THR A 97 -18.57 37.91 3.09
C THR A 97 -17.43 38.91 3.36
N THR A 98 -16.82 39.43 2.32
CA THR A 98 -15.80 40.46 2.40
C THR A 98 -16.42 41.82 2.07
N ASN A 99 -16.51 42.70 3.05
CA ASN A 99 -16.94 44.08 2.86
C ASN A 99 -15.71 44.95 2.70
N LEU A 100 -15.56 45.54 1.50
CA LEU A 100 -14.47 46.46 1.21
C LEU A 100 -14.74 47.79 1.88
N ILE A 101 -13.73 48.40 2.48
CA ILE A 101 -13.81 49.69 3.15
C ILE A 101 -13.06 50.70 2.25
N PHE A 102 -13.76 51.76 1.85
CA PHE A 102 -13.20 52.82 1.05
C PHE A 102 -13.09 54.12 1.91
N ASP A 103 -12.09 54.91 1.66
CA ASP A 103 -11.98 56.27 2.24
C ASP A 103 -12.95 57.25 1.51
N ASP A 104 -13.02 58.49 2.06
CA ASP A 104 -13.84 59.53 1.46
C ASP A 104 -13.43 59.94 0.04
N GLN A 105 -12.29 59.50 -0.44
CA GLN A 105 -11.75 59.72 -1.76
C GLN A 105 -11.99 58.54 -2.71
N GLY A 106 -12.63 57.46 -2.20
CA GLY A 106 -12.94 56.25 -2.96
C GLY A 106 -11.78 55.27 -3.10
N ASN A 107 -10.68 55.44 -2.33
CA ASN A 107 -9.58 54.47 -2.31
C ASN A 107 -9.88 53.34 -1.36
N LEU A 108 -9.49 52.10 -1.72
CA LEU A 108 -9.61 50.94 -0.87
C LEU A 108 -8.62 51.05 0.33
N VAL A 109 -9.15 51.18 1.54
CA VAL A 109 -8.34 51.36 2.77
C VAL A 109 -8.38 50.11 3.69
N GLY A 110 -9.24 49.13 3.35
CA GLY A 110 -9.32 47.88 4.14
C GLY A 110 -10.43 46.95 3.68
N ALA A 111 -10.55 45.82 4.36
CA ALA A 111 -11.63 44.89 4.15
C ALA A 111 -12.01 44.19 5.48
N ASN A 112 -13.29 44.13 5.77
CA ASN A 112 -13.82 43.37 6.88
C ASN A 112 -14.38 42.04 6.36
N LYS A 113 -13.86 40.93 6.89
CA LYS A 113 -14.39 39.58 6.63
C LYS A 113 -15.41 39.23 7.69
N THR A 114 -16.64 38.92 7.30
CA THR A 114 -17.70 38.47 8.18
C THR A 114 -18.16 37.09 7.76
N GLN A 115 -18.15 36.14 8.69
CA GLN A 115 -18.75 34.83 8.44
C GLN A 115 -20.25 34.88 8.68
N VAL A 116 -21.02 34.31 7.76
CA VAL A 116 -22.47 34.24 7.83
C VAL A 116 -22.93 32.78 7.59
N LEU A 117 -24.08 32.45 8.14
CA LEU A 117 -24.73 31.16 7.88
C LEU A 117 -25.28 31.12 6.45
N ASP A 118 -24.97 30.05 5.74
CA ASP A 118 -25.62 29.78 4.46
C ASP A 118 -27.10 29.49 4.67
N THR A 119 -27.91 30.06 3.81
CA THR A 119 -29.37 29.91 3.85
C THR A 119 -29.90 29.52 2.48
N ILE A 120 -30.62 28.42 2.42
CA ILE A 120 -31.36 27.97 1.22
C ILE A 120 -32.86 28.21 1.45
N VAL A 121 -33.50 28.91 0.53
CA VAL A 121 -34.93 29.08 0.56
C VAL A 121 -35.59 28.13 -0.44
N HIS A 122 -36.42 27.23 0.04
CA HIS A 122 -37.19 26.28 -0.77
C HIS A 122 -38.65 26.33 -0.40
N ASN A 123 -39.52 26.54 -1.39
CA ASN A 123 -40.99 26.70 -1.20
C ASN A 123 -41.37 27.73 -0.11
N GLY A 124 -40.60 28.83 0.00
CA GLY A 124 -40.84 29.91 0.96
C GLY A 124 -40.35 29.62 2.39
N VAL A 125 -39.71 28.46 2.64
CA VAL A 125 -39.09 28.10 3.93
C VAL A 125 -37.58 28.27 3.83
N ALA A 126 -36.99 28.94 4.83
CA ALA A 126 -35.54 29.14 4.91
C ALA A 126 -34.89 28.04 5.75
N TYR A 127 -33.88 27.40 5.19
CA TYR A 127 -33.12 26.33 5.82
C TYR A 127 -31.68 26.75 6.02
N THR A 128 -31.12 26.39 7.17
CA THR A 128 -29.72 26.59 7.53
C THR A 128 -29.12 25.29 8.02
N MET A 129 -27.80 25.26 8.33
CA MET A 129 -27.15 24.08 8.89
C MET A 129 -27.73 23.62 10.25
N ASN A 130 -28.55 24.45 10.90
CA ASN A 130 -29.26 24.14 12.16
C ASN A 130 -30.66 23.56 11.95
N SER A 131 -31.16 23.47 10.71
CA SER A 131 -32.43 22.87 10.39
C SER A 131 -32.41 21.35 10.53
N ASP A 132 -33.53 20.74 10.87
CA ASP A 132 -33.66 19.28 11.03
C ASP A 132 -33.37 18.50 9.74
N GLU A 133 -33.61 19.11 8.60
CA GLU A 133 -33.33 18.58 7.26
C GLU A 133 -31.88 18.67 6.84
N ALA A 134 -31.05 19.41 7.60
CA ALA A 134 -29.60 19.49 7.36
C ALA A 134 -28.89 18.19 7.81
N LYS A 135 -28.38 17.44 6.88
CA LYS A 135 -27.66 16.18 7.12
C LYS A 135 -26.17 16.36 6.89
N LEU A 136 -25.34 15.50 7.48
CA LEU A 136 -23.91 15.50 7.20
C LEU A 136 -23.66 15.21 5.71
N ALA A 137 -22.62 15.85 5.17
CA ALA A 137 -22.20 15.58 3.80
C ALA A 137 -21.71 14.14 3.68
N GLU A 138 -22.43 13.35 2.90
CA GLU A 138 -22.09 11.96 2.67
C GLU A 138 -22.20 11.57 1.18
N THR A 139 -21.24 10.77 0.73
CA THR A 139 -21.25 10.27 -0.64
C THR A 139 -22.29 9.17 -0.81
N ASN A 140 -22.72 8.94 -2.04
CA ASN A 140 -23.47 7.73 -2.37
C ASN A 140 -22.56 6.50 -2.28
N TRP A 141 -23.14 5.32 -2.06
CA TRP A 141 -22.40 4.07 -2.12
C TRP A 141 -21.83 3.82 -3.52
N LYS A 142 -20.51 3.68 -3.60
CA LYS A 142 -19.82 3.16 -4.78
C LYS A 142 -19.60 1.66 -4.59
N ASN A 143 -20.27 0.84 -5.40
CA ASN A 143 -20.10 -0.61 -5.36
C ASN A 143 -19.18 -1.05 -6.50
N ILE A 144 -18.20 -1.88 -6.19
CA ILE A 144 -17.19 -2.38 -7.12
C ILE A 144 -17.14 -3.90 -6.99
N PRO A 145 -17.54 -4.65 -8.02
CA PRO A 145 -17.48 -6.11 -8.00
C PRO A 145 -16.05 -6.59 -8.18
N GLY A 146 -15.75 -7.76 -7.62
CA GLY A 146 -14.50 -8.47 -7.81
C GLY A 146 -14.75 -9.96 -7.95
N PHE A 147 -13.82 -10.69 -8.54
CA PHE A 147 -13.90 -12.14 -8.63
C PHE A 147 -12.52 -12.80 -8.72
N THR A 148 -12.46 -14.07 -8.37
CA THR A 148 -11.23 -14.86 -8.45
C THR A 148 -11.56 -16.21 -9.04
N ILE A 149 -10.73 -16.66 -9.97
CA ILE A 149 -10.73 -18.01 -10.50
C ILE A 149 -9.33 -18.58 -10.26
N LYS A 150 -9.25 -19.73 -9.58
CA LYS A 150 -8.00 -20.48 -9.41
C LYS A 150 -8.22 -21.93 -9.71
N THR A 151 -7.30 -22.52 -10.44
CA THR A 151 -7.29 -23.96 -10.71
C THR A 151 -5.88 -24.48 -10.66
N GLY A 152 -5.74 -25.70 -10.27
CA GLY A 152 -4.44 -26.37 -10.25
C GLY A 152 -4.58 -27.88 -10.26
N ALA A 153 -3.50 -28.50 -10.67
CA ALA A 153 -3.37 -29.94 -10.68
C ALA A 153 -1.96 -30.34 -10.20
N ASN A 154 -1.89 -31.39 -9.42
CA ASN A 154 -0.66 -32.06 -9.04
C ASN A 154 -0.73 -33.51 -9.53
N TYR A 155 0.31 -33.96 -10.22
CA TYR A 155 0.44 -35.33 -10.71
C TYR A 155 1.65 -35.99 -10.08
N ASN A 156 1.42 -37.05 -9.34
CA ASN A 156 2.45 -37.89 -8.76
C ASN A 156 2.98 -38.84 -9.85
N LEU A 157 4.22 -38.60 -10.31
CA LEU A 157 4.90 -39.45 -11.29
C LEU A 157 5.22 -40.81 -10.68
N ASP A 158 5.62 -40.80 -9.41
CA ASP A 158 5.84 -41.94 -8.53
C ASP A 158 5.77 -41.51 -7.07
N ASP A 159 6.14 -42.38 -6.13
CA ASP A 159 6.11 -42.11 -4.67
C ASP A 159 7.08 -40.99 -4.21
N LYS A 160 7.99 -40.55 -5.07
CA LYS A 160 9.04 -39.58 -4.76
C LYS A 160 8.95 -38.32 -5.60
N ASN A 161 8.32 -38.39 -6.76
CA ASN A 161 8.34 -37.35 -7.78
C ASN A 161 6.91 -36.86 -8.06
N ASN A 162 6.70 -35.57 -8.06
CA ASN A 162 5.47 -34.95 -8.55
C ASN A 162 5.74 -33.69 -9.35
N VAL A 163 4.80 -33.34 -10.22
CA VAL A 163 4.74 -32.09 -10.96
C VAL A 163 3.41 -31.42 -10.64
N PHE A 164 3.43 -30.09 -10.58
CA PHE A 164 2.20 -29.33 -10.40
C PHE A 164 2.10 -28.16 -11.36
N LEU A 165 0.88 -27.77 -11.67
CA LEU A 165 0.53 -26.59 -12.44
C LEU A 165 -0.57 -25.85 -11.71
N ASN A 166 -0.40 -24.53 -11.51
CA ASN A 166 -1.41 -23.66 -10.98
C ASN A 166 -1.68 -22.50 -11.97
N LEU A 167 -2.94 -22.17 -12.13
CA LEU A 167 -3.42 -21.02 -12.89
C LEU A 167 -4.34 -20.19 -12.01
N GLY A 168 -4.17 -18.88 -12.05
CA GLY A 168 -4.98 -17.97 -11.27
C GLY A 168 -5.33 -16.70 -12.03
N TYR A 169 -6.55 -16.24 -11.84
CA TYR A 169 -6.97 -14.90 -12.20
C TYR A 169 -7.71 -14.28 -11.02
N LEU A 170 -7.29 -13.07 -10.65
CA LEU A 170 -7.88 -12.28 -9.57
C LEU A 170 -8.27 -10.91 -10.13
N SER A 171 -9.51 -10.47 -9.87
CA SER A 171 -9.94 -9.09 -10.04
C SER A 171 -10.41 -8.57 -8.70
N LYS A 172 -9.74 -7.55 -8.17
CA LYS A 172 -9.92 -7.02 -6.83
C LYS A 172 -10.24 -5.53 -6.87
N ALA A 173 -11.25 -5.12 -6.11
CA ALA A 173 -11.57 -3.71 -5.93
C ALA A 173 -10.39 -2.93 -5.33
N PRO A 174 -10.15 -1.67 -5.75
CA PRO A 174 -9.07 -0.85 -5.25
C PRO A 174 -9.23 -0.51 -3.76
N ARG A 175 -8.20 0.06 -3.16
CA ARG A 175 -8.25 0.55 -1.78
C ARG A 175 -9.13 1.80 -1.69
N PHE A 176 -9.62 2.12 -0.48
CA PHE A 176 -10.48 3.28 -0.24
C PHE A 176 -9.89 4.59 -0.79
N ASN A 177 -8.59 4.81 -0.57
CA ASN A 177 -7.88 6.01 -1.04
C ASN A 177 -7.72 6.11 -2.56
N ASN A 178 -8.00 5.03 -3.30
CA ASN A 178 -8.05 5.02 -4.76
C ASN A 178 -9.48 5.07 -5.29
N VAL A 179 -10.48 5.22 -4.41
CA VAL A 179 -11.91 5.39 -4.74
C VAL A 179 -12.34 6.83 -4.53
N TYR A 180 -11.94 7.42 -3.40
CA TYR A 180 -12.25 8.81 -3.04
C TYR A 180 -10.99 9.61 -2.80
N ASP A 181 -10.96 10.83 -3.31
CA ASP A 181 -9.94 11.82 -2.97
C ASP A 181 -10.18 12.43 -1.57
N TYR A 182 -9.29 13.33 -1.15
CA TYR A 182 -9.41 14.00 0.15
C TYR A 182 -10.58 14.97 0.26
N SER A 183 -11.19 15.36 -0.88
CA SER A 183 -12.35 16.28 -0.95
C SER A 183 -13.68 15.56 -1.13
N ASN A 184 -13.79 14.27 -0.81
CA ASN A 184 -14.96 13.41 -0.95
C ASN A 184 -15.41 13.14 -2.39
N ARG A 185 -14.59 13.44 -3.38
CA ARG A 185 -14.92 13.19 -4.78
C ARG A 185 -14.50 11.79 -5.19
N LEU A 186 -15.30 11.15 -6.00
CA LEU A 186 -14.93 9.91 -6.68
C LEU A 186 -13.84 10.21 -7.70
N TYR A 187 -12.75 9.46 -7.65
CA TYR A 187 -11.82 9.44 -8.77
C TYR A 187 -12.53 8.99 -10.05
N ARG A 188 -12.14 9.57 -11.17
CA ARG A 188 -12.52 9.04 -12.49
C ARG A 188 -11.74 7.75 -12.77
N ASP A 189 -12.21 6.97 -13.70
CA ASP A 189 -11.51 5.78 -14.22
C ASP A 189 -11.05 4.77 -13.15
N ILE A 190 -11.87 4.59 -12.10
CA ILE A 190 -11.60 3.59 -11.06
C ILE A 190 -11.60 2.21 -11.71
N LYS A 191 -10.45 1.54 -11.69
CA LYS A 191 -10.26 0.20 -12.23
C LYS A 191 -9.94 -0.80 -11.12
N ASN A 192 -10.37 -2.03 -11.31
CA ASN A 192 -9.92 -3.13 -10.48
C ASN A 192 -8.46 -3.44 -10.76
N GLU A 193 -7.72 -3.71 -9.69
CA GLU A 193 -6.47 -4.42 -9.78
C GLU A 193 -6.73 -5.85 -10.28
N SER A 194 -5.96 -6.33 -11.26
CA SER A 194 -6.08 -7.71 -11.71
C SER A 194 -4.72 -8.40 -11.79
N VAL A 195 -4.72 -9.67 -11.45
CA VAL A 195 -3.52 -10.52 -11.47
C VAL A 195 -3.83 -11.79 -12.22
N SER A 196 -3.01 -12.09 -13.23
CA SER A 196 -2.98 -13.38 -13.93
C SER A 196 -1.69 -14.09 -13.56
N ALA A 197 -1.78 -15.30 -13.02
CA ALA A 197 -0.63 -16.06 -12.56
C ALA A 197 -0.61 -17.47 -13.16
N LEU A 198 0.59 -17.89 -13.55
CA LEU A 198 0.94 -19.24 -13.94
C LEU A 198 2.11 -19.71 -13.07
N GLU A 199 1.97 -20.89 -12.48
CA GLU A 199 3.04 -21.56 -11.74
C GLU A 199 3.19 -22.99 -12.23
N LEU A 200 4.44 -23.41 -12.42
CA LEU A 200 4.81 -24.78 -12.77
C LEU A 200 5.89 -25.25 -11.82
N GLY A 201 5.68 -26.39 -11.18
CA GLY A 201 6.65 -26.88 -10.23
C GLY A 201 6.91 -28.39 -10.35
N TYR A 202 8.07 -28.76 -9.81
CA TYR A 202 8.51 -30.14 -9.66
C TYR A 202 9.03 -30.37 -8.24
N SER A 203 8.58 -31.43 -7.62
CA SER A 203 9.05 -31.81 -6.30
C SER A 203 9.63 -33.21 -6.31
N PHE A 204 10.77 -33.35 -5.66
CA PHE A 204 11.38 -34.63 -5.35
C PHE A 204 11.48 -34.84 -3.84
N ARG A 205 11.13 -36.02 -3.36
CA ARG A 205 11.22 -36.37 -1.93
C ARG A 205 11.73 -37.79 -1.73
N SER A 206 12.79 -37.92 -0.94
CA SER A 206 13.31 -39.18 -0.43
C SER A 206 13.49 -39.11 1.09
N SER A 207 13.97 -40.20 1.70
CA SER A 207 14.24 -40.24 3.14
C SER A 207 15.36 -39.30 3.61
N VAL A 208 16.26 -38.91 2.70
CA VAL A 208 17.44 -38.11 3.03
C VAL A 208 17.50 -36.78 2.30
N PHE A 209 16.78 -36.64 1.18
CA PHE A 209 16.80 -35.44 0.35
C PHE A 209 15.39 -35.07 -0.12
N SER A 210 15.06 -33.78 -0.07
CA SER A 210 13.88 -33.20 -0.73
C SER A 210 14.24 -31.92 -1.45
N SER A 211 13.59 -31.69 -2.57
CA SER A 211 13.76 -30.48 -3.38
C SER A 211 12.43 -30.08 -4.02
N ASN A 212 12.15 -28.79 -4.05
CA ASN A 212 11.03 -28.19 -4.79
C ASN A 212 11.59 -27.14 -5.73
N LEU A 213 11.32 -27.29 -7.01
CA LEU A 213 11.59 -26.29 -8.04
C LEU A 213 10.26 -25.69 -8.46
N ASN A 214 10.13 -24.37 -8.41
CA ASN A 214 8.97 -23.62 -8.84
C ASN A 214 9.39 -22.58 -9.89
N MET A 215 8.61 -22.46 -10.95
CA MET A 215 8.71 -21.40 -11.95
C MET A 215 7.41 -20.64 -11.97
N TYR A 216 7.47 -19.32 -11.96
CA TYR A 216 6.27 -18.49 -11.98
C TYR A 216 6.32 -17.42 -13.08
N TYR A 217 5.14 -17.05 -13.55
CA TYR A 217 4.91 -15.97 -14.48
C TYR A 217 3.61 -15.26 -14.10
N THR A 218 3.71 -14.02 -13.64
CA THR A 218 2.59 -13.26 -13.10
C THR A 218 2.51 -11.91 -13.79
N ILE A 219 1.36 -11.63 -14.42
CA ILE A 219 1.01 -10.34 -14.98
C ILE A 219 0.11 -9.62 -13.97
N TRP A 220 0.49 -8.43 -13.62
CA TRP A 220 -0.25 -7.56 -12.72
C TRP A 220 -0.71 -6.33 -13.47
N ASN A 221 -2.01 -6.06 -13.52
CA ASN A 221 -2.55 -4.87 -14.17
C ASN A 221 -3.26 -3.97 -13.16
N ASN A 222 -3.17 -2.68 -13.39
CA ASN A 222 -3.79 -1.65 -12.56
C ASN A 222 -3.41 -1.79 -11.07
N LYS A 223 -2.15 -2.13 -10.74
CA LYS A 223 -1.67 -2.12 -9.36
C LYS A 223 -1.70 -0.67 -8.85
N PRO A 224 -2.56 -0.33 -7.88
CA PRO A 224 -2.73 1.04 -7.47
C PRO A 224 -1.47 1.59 -6.79
N SER A 225 -1.09 2.80 -7.15
CA SER A 225 -0.10 3.57 -6.41
C SER A 225 -0.64 3.93 -5.02
N ASN A 226 0.25 4.26 -4.07
CA ASN A 226 -0.10 4.59 -2.69
C ASN A 226 -0.71 5.99 -2.56
N GLY A 227 -1.90 6.20 -3.14
CA GLY A 227 -2.64 7.47 -3.10
C GLY A 227 -2.57 8.25 -4.41
N GLY A 228 -3.26 9.39 -4.44
CA GLY A 228 -3.25 10.29 -5.58
C GLY A 228 -1.96 11.09 -5.65
N ILE A 229 -1.57 11.47 -6.84
CA ILE A 229 -0.50 12.44 -7.09
C ILE A 229 -1.02 13.86 -7.01
N THR A 230 -0.16 14.79 -6.61
CA THR A 230 -0.45 16.22 -6.59
C THR A 230 0.60 16.95 -7.43
N VAL A 231 0.13 17.77 -8.35
CA VAL A 231 0.96 18.74 -9.07
C VAL A 231 0.53 20.12 -8.63
N THR A 232 1.47 21.00 -8.32
CA THR A 232 1.19 22.38 -7.93
C THR A 232 1.62 23.31 -9.05
N ILE A 233 0.70 24.15 -9.52
CA ILE A 233 0.94 25.18 -10.53
C ILE A 233 0.47 26.50 -9.93
N ASP A 234 1.35 27.51 -9.84
CA ASP A 234 1.07 28.82 -9.23
C ASP A 234 0.40 28.71 -7.84
N ASP A 235 0.94 27.86 -6.97
CA ASP A 235 0.43 27.54 -5.64
C ASP A 235 -0.94 26.87 -5.60
N ILE A 236 -1.52 26.49 -6.75
CA ILE A 236 -2.78 25.75 -6.84
C ILE A 236 -2.47 24.25 -6.96
N PRO A 237 -2.91 23.42 -5.99
CA PRO A 237 -2.69 21.98 -6.04
C PRO A 237 -3.77 21.30 -6.90
N PHE A 238 -3.35 20.63 -7.96
CA PHE A 238 -4.18 19.73 -8.77
C PHE A 238 -3.89 18.28 -8.39
N ARG A 239 -4.92 17.46 -8.32
CA ARG A 239 -4.81 16.08 -7.87
C ARG A 239 -5.34 15.09 -8.89
N ALA A 240 -4.62 14.00 -9.04
CA ALA A 240 -5.07 12.86 -9.83
C ALA A 240 -4.76 11.55 -9.11
N ASN A 241 -5.44 10.49 -9.53
CA ASN A 241 -5.14 9.13 -9.11
C ASN A 241 -4.38 8.43 -10.22
N ILE A 242 -3.24 7.83 -9.90
CA ILE A 242 -2.66 6.83 -10.78
C ILE A 242 -3.47 5.56 -10.59
N ASN A 243 -4.30 5.24 -11.58
CA ASN A 243 -5.22 4.10 -11.55
C ASN A 243 -4.55 2.74 -11.49
N GLY A 244 -3.24 2.72 -11.55
CA GLY A 244 -2.41 1.58 -11.36
C GLY A 244 -1.37 1.43 -12.43
N MET A 245 -0.24 0.91 -12.03
CA MET A 245 0.83 0.50 -12.92
C MET A 245 0.72 -0.98 -13.23
N ASP A 246 1.09 -1.36 -14.44
CA ASP A 246 1.18 -2.75 -14.85
C ASP A 246 2.59 -3.28 -14.58
N ALA A 247 2.68 -4.55 -14.19
CA ALA A 247 3.96 -5.18 -13.91
C ALA A 247 3.97 -6.65 -14.36
N LEU A 248 5.15 -7.11 -14.76
CA LEU A 248 5.44 -8.50 -15.04
C LEU A 248 6.44 -9.03 -14.00
N HIS A 249 6.04 -10.09 -13.30
CA HIS A 249 6.91 -10.82 -12.38
C HIS A 249 7.12 -12.23 -12.89
N LYS A 250 8.35 -12.61 -13.15
CA LYS A 250 8.71 -13.98 -13.53
C LYS A 250 9.97 -14.40 -12.79
N GLY A 251 10.11 -15.69 -12.54
CA GLY A 251 11.29 -16.18 -11.83
C GLY A 251 11.27 -17.68 -11.58
N ILE A 252 12.33 -18.09 -10.89
CA ILE A 252 12.58 -19.48 -10.51
C ILE A 252 12.92 -19.49 -9.01
N GLU A 253 12.32 -20.43 -8.29
CA GLU A 253 12.57 -20.68 -6.89
C GLU A 253 12.95 -22.14 -6.68
N LEU A 254 13.96 -22.37 -5.85
CA LEU A 254 14.45 -23.70 -5.50
C LEU A 254 14.59 -23.80 -3.98
N ASP A 255 13.85 -24.72 -3.40
CA ASP A 255 14.03 -25.16 -2.02
C ASP A 255 14.67 -26.52 -2.00
N LEU A 256 15.59 -26.73 -1.07
CA LEU A 256 16.19 -28.05 -0.84
C LEU A 256 16.37 -28.32 0.65
N SER A 257 16.28 -29.57 1.02
CA SER A 257 16.62 -30.07 2.35
C SER A 257 17.32 -31.41 2.24
N CYS A 258 18.44 -31.55 2.93
CA CYS A 258 19.26 -32.73 2.91
C CYS A 258 19.69 -33.16 4.33
N LYS A 259 19.47 -34.41 4.68
CA LYS A 259 20.04 -35.03 5.87
C LYS A 259 21.43 -35.58 5.52
N LEU A 260 22.47 -34.79 5.79
CA LEU A 260 23.85 -35.18 5.52
C LEU A 260 24.32 -36.34 6.42
N LEU A 261 23.87 -36.29 7.70
CA LEU A 261 24.08 -37.33 8.71
C LEU A 261 22.80 -37.46 9.53
N SER A 262 22.74 -38.47 10.42
CA SER A 262 21.58 -38.62 11.30
C SER A 262 21.32 -37.42 12.23
N ASN A 263 22.36 -36.64 12.48
CA ASN A 263 22.34 -35.46 13.37
C ASN A 263 22.77 -34.16 12.68
N LEU A 264 22.92 -34.16 11.34
CA LEU A 264 23.32 -33.01 10.57
C LEU A 264 22.42 -32.85 9.35
N SER A 265 21.73 -31.71 9.24
CA SER A 265 20.89 -31.36 8.10
C SER A 265 21.27 -30.01 7.48
N LEU A 266 21.15 -29.95 6.16
CA LEU A 266 21.33 -28.76 5.35
C LEU A 266 19.97 -28.39 4.74
N GLU A 267 19.62 -27.11 4.79
CA GLU A 267 18.50 -26.50 4.05
C GLU A 267 19.05 -25.42 3.13
N GLY A 268 18.50 -25.27 1.94
CA GLY A 268 18.86 -24.26 0.97
C GLY A 268 17.64 -23.64 0.31
N LEU A 269 17.76 -22.36 -0.03
CA LEU A 269 16.79 -21.57 -0.78
C LEU A 269 17.54 -20.79 -1.85
N LEU A 270 17.02 -20.78 -3.08
CA LEU A 270 17.45 -19.89 -4.15
C LEU A 270 16.19 -19.31 -4.80
N SER A 271 16.11 -18.00 -4.92
CA SER A 271 15.08 -17.31 -5.70
C SER A 271 15.76 -16.34 -6.65
N ILE A 272 15.44 -16.42 -7.92
CA ILE A 272 15.91 -15.51 -8.97
C ILE A 272 14.68 -15.00 -9.70
N GLY A 273 14.41 -13.70 -9.57
CA GLY A 273 13.32 -13.00 -10.22
C GLY A 273 13.79 -12.06 -11.33
N ASP A 274 12.89 -11.73 -12.24
CA ASP A 274 12.99 -10.59 -13.15
C ASP A 274 11.61 -9.91 -13.12
N TRP A 275 11.51 -8.87 -12.30
CA TRP A 275 10.27 -8.14 -12.03
C TRP A 275 10.40 -6.74 -12.60
N ARG A 276 9.51 -6.43 -13.53
CA ARG A 276 9.54 -5.15 -14.24
C ARG A 276 8.17 -4.53 -14.33
N TRP A 277 8.14 -3.21 -14.24
CA TRP A 277 6.99 -2.43 -14.66
C TRP A 277 6.84 -2.53 -16.19
N THR A 278 5.60 -2.39 -16.68
CA THR A 278 5.27 -2.49 -18.11
C THR A 278 4.32 -1.37 -18.54
N SER A 279 4.26 -0.28 -17.75
CA SER A 279 3.36 0.84 -17.97
C SER A 279 4.07 2.05 -18.54
N THR A 280 3.47 2.64 -19.58
CA THR A 280 3.67 4.01 -20.00
C THR A 280 2.33 4.70 -19.93
N GLU A 281 2.18 5.67 -19.03
CA GLU A 281 0.87 6.27 -18.71
C GLU A 281 0.91 7.80 -18.81
N THR A 282 -0.23 8.38 -19.21
CA THR A 282 -0.48 9.82 -19.11
C THR A 282 -1.62 10.04 -18.13
N VAL A 283 -1.34 10.71 -17.04
CA VAL A 283 -2.28 11.02 -15.97
C VAL A 283 -2.82 12.42 -16.18
N ARG A 284 -4.15 12.55 -16.27
CA ARG A 284 -4.84 13.83 -16.39
C ARG A 284 -5.34 14.28 -15.03
N PHE A 285 -5.26 15.58 -14.80
CA PHE A 285 -5.76 16.20 -13.58
C PHE A 285 -7.17 16.75 -13.79
N TYR A 286 -7.90 16.88 -12.71
CA TYR A 286 -9.29 17.33 -12.73
C TYR A 286 -9.51 18.36 -11.63
N ASP A 287 -10.32 19.37 -11.97
CA ASP A 287 -10.80 20.41 -11.05
C ASP A 287 -11.85 19.88 -10.07
N ASP A 288 -12.22 20.74 -9.13
CA ASP A 288 -13.20 20.43 -8.09
C ASP A 288 -14.60 20.10 -8.62
N ASP A 289 -14.95 20.56 -9.82
CA ASP A 289 -16.19 20.24 -10.50
C ASP A 289 -16.13 18.99 -11.38
N ASN A 290 -14.98 18.26 -11.36
CA ASN A 290 -14.66 17.14 -12.24
C ASN A 290 -14.50 17.51 -13.73
N SER A 291 -14.32 18.78 -14.09
CA SER A 291 -13.82 19.14 -15.41
C SER A 291 -12.32 18.79 -15.53
N ILE A 292 -11.82 18.72 -16.76
CA ILE A 292 -10.38 18.57 -16.99
C ILE A 292 -9.71 19.85 -16.50
N ALA A 293 -8.70 19.71 -15.63
CA ALA A 293 -7.94 20.83 -15.13
C ALA A 293 -7.11 21.46 -16.26
N LEU A 294 -7.18 22.77 -16.37
CA LEU A 294 -6.42 23.55 -17.34
C LEU A 294 -5.37 24.38 -16.61
N ASP A 295 -4.19 24.47 -17.20
CA ASP A 295 -3.14 25.38 -16.72
C ASP A 295 -3.66 26.83 -16.80
N PRO A 296 -3.69 27.58 -15.70
CA PRO A 296 -4.25 28.91 -15.66
C PRO A 296 -3.51 29.92 -16.55
N ASN A 297 -2.26 29.61 -16.91
CA ASN A 297 -1.43 30.54 -17.75
C ASN A 297 -1.53 30.20 -19.23
N SER A 298 -1.47 28.93 -19.61
CA SER A 298 -1.47 28.51 -21.02
C SER A 298 -2.85 28.08 -21.52
N GLY A 299 -3.77 27.68 -20.64
CA GLY A 299 -5.06 27.07 -20.98
C GLY A 299 -4.96 25.63 -21.48
N ASP A 300 -3.77 25.02 -21.42
CA ASP A 300 -3.56 23.65 -21.84
C ASP A 300 -4.06 22.67 -20.74
N THR A 301 -4.38 21.45 -21.15
CA THR A 301 -4.73 20.39 -20.20
C THR A 301 -3.54 20.07 -19.29
N ILE A 302 -3.77 20.04 -17.98
CA ILE A 302 -2.75 19.60 -17.03
C ILE A 302 -2.70 18.08 -17.07
N GLU A 303 -1.58 17.57 -17.59
CA GLU A 303 -1.30 16.15 -17.64
C GLU A 303 0.18 15.89 -17.38
N VAL A 304 0.47 14.72 -16.79
CA VAL A 304 1.83 14.26 -16.54
C VAL A 304 1.98 12.88 -17.16
N SER A 305 2.96 12.73 -18.03
CA SER A 305 3.32 11.45 -18.61
C SER A 305 4.55 10.89 -17.93
N PHE A 306 4.53 9.59 -17.64
CA PHE A 306 5.69 8.87 -17.17
C PHE A 306 5.85 7.55 -17.93
N ASP A 307 7.08 7.11 -18.07
CA ASP A 307 7.44 5.84 -18.72
C ASP A 307 8.18 4.94 -17.72
N ALA A 308 7.50 3.92 -17.26
CA ALA A 308 8.04 2.89 -16.38
C ALA A 308 8.26 1.57 -17.11
N ASP A 309 8.10 1.51 -18.45
CA ASP A 309 8.28 0.25 -19.19
C ASP A 309 9.72 -0.24 -19.09
N GLY A 310 9.86 -1.50 -18.66
CA GLY A 310 11.15 -2.14 -18.45
C GLY A 310 11.85 -1.81 -17.13
N VAL A 311 11.38 -0.81 -16.36
CA VAL A 311 11.95 -0.41 -15.07
C VAL A 311 11.78 -1.51 -14.02
N ARG A 312 12.81 -1.79 -13.24
CA ARG A 312 12.80 -2.79 -12.19
C ARG A 312 11.81 -2.43 -11.08
N VAL A 313 11.03 -3.43 -10.63
CA VAL A 313 10.14 -3.26 -9.46
C VAL A 313 11.00 -3.20 -8.21
N GLY A 314 10.79 -2.16 -7.40
CA GLY A 314 11.47 -1.95 -6.11
C GLY A 314 10.85 -2.73 -4.96
N ASP A 315 11.26 -2.39 -3.74
CA ASP A 315 10.77 -2.91 -2.45
C ASP A 315 11.06 -4.38 -2.16
N ALA A 316 11.75 -5.10 -3.04
CA ALA A 316 12.15 -6.47 -2.77
C ALA A 316 13.37 -6.88 -3.59
N ALA A 317 14.29 -7.62 -2.97
CA ALA A 317 15.42 -8.22 -3.65
C ALA A 317 14.97 -9.31 -4.61
N GLN A 318 15.31 -9.17 -5.89
CA GLN A 318 14.91 -10.11 -6.93
C GLN A 318 15.81 -11.35 -6.96
N THR A 319 17.01 -11.25 -6.39
CA THR A 319 17.92 -12.38 -6.17
C THR A 319 18.08 -12.63 -4.68
N GLN A 320 17.74 -13.83 -4.23
CA GLN A 320 17.87 -14.25 -2.84
C GLN A 320 18.49 -15.64 -2.76
N LEU A 321 19.51 -15.78 -1.90
CA LEU A 321 20.12 -17.07 -1.59
C LEU A 321 20.12 -17.26 -0.08
N GLY A 322 19.68 -18.41 0.36
CA GLY A 322 19.72 -18.80 1.76
C GLY A 322 20.23 -20.23 1.94
N PHE A 323 21.00 -20.48 2.96
CA PHE A 323 21.25 -21.84 3.41
C PHE A 323 21.40 -21.89 4.92
N SER A 324 21.06 -23.01 5.50
CA SER A 324 21.27 -23.24 6.92
C SER A 324 21.78 -24.64 7.20
N LEU A 325 22.73 -24.70 8.12
CA LEU A 325 23.28 -25.95 8.64
C LEU A 325 22.80 -26.13 10.07
N ARG A 326 22.09 -27.24 10.33
CA ARG A 326 21.60 -27.61 11.64
C ARG A 326 22.30 -28.87 12.13
N TYR A 327 22.98 -28.74 13.25
CA TYR A 327 23.64 -29.83 13.95
C TYR A 327 22.91 -30.14 15.26
N GLU A 328 22.62 -31.40 15.50
CA GLU A 328 21.95 -31.91 16.69
C GLU A 328 22.91 -32.82 17.48
N PRO A 329 23.78 -32.23 18.34
CA PRO A 329 24.77 -33.01 19.09
C PRO A 329 24.12 -34.08 19.99
N THR A 330 22.88 -33.82 20.40
CA THR A 330 22.06 -34.76 21.15
C THR A 330 20.60 -34.68 20.69
N THR A 331 19.78 -35.67 21.11
CA THR A 331 18.32 -35.67 20.80
C THR A 331 17.55 -34.49 21.45
N VAL A 332 18.16 -33.75 22.35
CA VAL A 332 17.55 -32.65 23.10
C VAL A 332 18.14 -31.29 22.80
N SER A 333 19.20 -31.21 22.00
CA SER A 333 19.89 -29.95 21.69
C SER A 333 20.15 -29.78 20.20
N TYR A 334 20.22 -28.54 19.76
CA TYR A 334 20.66 -28.19 18.42
C TYR A 334 21.40 -26.87 18.38
N VAL A 335 22.23 -26.72 17.34
CA VAL A 335 22.83 -25.49 16.88
C VAL A 335 22.51 -25.37 15.40
N LYS A 336 21.99 -24.21 14.95
CA LYS A 336 21.70 -23.92 13.54
C LYS A 336 22.38 -22.61 13.17
N LEU A 337 23.22 -22.64 12.14
CA LEU A 337 23.77 -21.47 11.47
C LEU A 337 22.96 -21.21 10.20
N ARG A 338 22.53 -19.98 9.99
CA ARG A 338 21.81 -19.55 8.79
C ARG A 338 22.56 -18.42 8.11
N TYR A 339 22.79 -18.56 6.82
CA TYR A 339 23.29 -17.54 5.92
C TYR A 339 22.18 -17.10 4.99
N THR A 340 22.05 -15.80 4.73
CA THR A 340 21.16 -15.21 3.73
C THR A 340 21.91 -14.15 2.94
N PHE A 341 21.67 -14.08 1.63
CA PHE A 341 22.22 -13.10 0.72
C PHE A 341 21.12 -12.50 -0.13
N PHE A 342 21.18 -11.19 -0.37
CA PHE A 342 20.21 -10.42 -1.13
C PHE A 342 20.93 -9.56 -2.15
N ASP A 343 20.41 -9.57 -3.39
CA ASP A 343 20.94 -8.79 -4.51
C ASP A 343 19.79 -8.40 -5.47
N ASP A 344 20.10 -7.61 -6.48
CA ASP A 344 19.10 -7.06 -7.42
C ASP A 344 17.93 -6.41 -6.68
N TYR A 345 18.25 -5.62 -5.65
CA TYR A 345 17.30 -4.90 -4.85
C TYR A 345 17.26 -3.44 -5.28
N PHE A 346 16.14 -2.98 -5.81
CA PHE A 346 15.96 -1.62 -6.29
C PHE A 346 15.12 -0.81 -5.31
N ALA A 347 15.44 0.47 -5.16
CA ALA A 347 14.64 1.39 -4.35
C ALA A 347 13.26 1.58 -4.97
N ASP A 348 12.25 1.82 -4.13
CA ASP A 348 10.96 2.33 -4.61
C ASP A 348 11.11 3.74 -5.17
N PHE A 349 10.18 4.19 -6.00
CA PHE A 349 10.21 5.51 -6.63
C PHE A 349 8.81 6.07 -6.82
N ASP A 350 8.70 7.39 -6.91
CA ASP A 350 7.47 8.03 -7.36
C ASP A 350 7.37 7.90 -8.90
N PRO A 351 6.29 7.30 -9.44
CA PRO A 351 6.11 7.15 -10.88
C PRO A 351 6.29 8.43 -11.69
N ILE A 352 5.90 9.60 -11.15
CA ILE A 352 6.06 10.89 -11.85
C ILE A 352 7.53 11.25 -12.08
N SER A 353 8.44 10.74 -11.24
CA SER A 353 9.89 10.98 -11.40
C SER A 353 10.46 10.33 -12.68
N LEU A 354 9.70 9.40 -13.29
CA LEU A 354 10.01 8.80 -14.59
C LEU A 354 9.47 9.58 -15.79
N GLY A 355 9.22 10.88 -15.64
CA GLY A 355 8.83 11.76 -16.73
C GLY A 355 10.00 12.26 -17.57
N GLY A 356 9.72 12.63 -18.83
CA GLY A 356 10.71 13.26 -19.73
C GLY A 356 11.94 12.39 -19.99
N GLU A 357 13.13 12.93 -19.75
CA GLU A 357 14.41 12.24 -19.99
C GLU A 357 14.68 11.07 -19.04
N ASN A 358 13.92 10.96 -17.94
CA ASN A 358 14.05 9.90 -16.96
C ASN A 358 13.21 8.65 -17.31
N GLY A 359 12.41 8.71 -18.36
CA GLY A 359 11.62 7.56 -18.80
C GLY A 359 12.45 6.30 -19.00
N GLY A 360 11.97 5.17 -18.49
CA GLY A 360 12.65 3.86 -18.61
C GLY A 360 13.90 3.68 -17.75
N ARG A 361 14.28 4.63 -16.88
CA ARG A 361 15.44 4.50 -15.98
C ARG A 361 15.09 3.63 -14.77
N ASP A 362 15.96 2.67 -14.45
CA ASP A 362 15.88 1.95 -13.18
C ASP A 362 16.14 2.91 -12.00
N SER A 363 15.46 2.68 -10.90
CA SER A 363 15.76 3.32 -9.62
C SER A 363 17.12 2.87 -9.09
N TRP A 364 17.60 3.52 -8.02
CA TRP A 364 18.87 3.14 -7.43
C TRP A 364 18.89 1.69 -6.95
N GLN A 365 19.89 0.93 -7.38
CA GLN A 365 20.12 -0.41 -6.89
C GLN A 365 20.79 -0.34 -5.52
N ILE A 366 20.11 -0.85 -4.51
CA ILE A 366 20.63 -0.98 -3.15
C ILE A 366 21.82 -1.96 -3.17
N PRO A 367 22.94 -1.64 -2.51
CA PRO A 367 24.08 -2.56 -2.44
C PRO A 367 23.69 -3.94 -1.89
N SER A 368 24.18 -5.00 -2.52
CA SER A 368 23.95 -6.36 -2.06
C SER A 368 24.49 -6.57 -0.65
N TYR A 369 23.81 -7.40 0.12
CA TYR A 369 24.22 -7.71 1.49
C TYR A 369 23.94 -9.17 1.85
N ASP A 370 24.67 -9.64 2.85
CA ASP A 370 24.50 -10.96 3.44
C ASP A 370 24.42 -10.87 4.96
N LEU A 371 23.72 -11.80 5.57
CA LEU A 371 23.57 -11.90 7.03
C LEU A 371 23.82 -13.33 7.49
N ILE A 372 24.40 -13.44 8.68
CA ILE A 372 24.57 -14.72 9.36
C ILE A 372 23.86 -14.67 10.71
N ASP A 373 23.02 -15.67 10.96
CA ASP A 373 22.29 -15.85 12.21
C ASP A 373 22.70 -17.16 12.88
N LEU A 374 22.76 -17.14 14.20
CA LEU A 374 23.00 -18.33 15.03
C LEU A 374 21.79 -18.62 15.91
N HIS A 375 21.32 -19.86 15.87
CA HIS A 375 20.21 -20.34 16.71
C HIS A 375 20.66 -21.57 17.49
N CYS A 376 20.37 -21.58 18.78
CA CYS A 376 20.64 -22.71 19.67
C CYS A 376 19.39 -23.08 20.45
N GLY A 377 19.25 -24.35 20.76
CA GLY A 377 18.15 -24.81 21.59
C GLY A 377 18.51 -26.02 22.45
N TYR A 378 17.92 -26.06 23.63
CA TYR A 378 18.03 -27.19 24.54
C TYR A 378 16.68 -27.47 25.19
N ASN A 379 16.35 -28.78 25.32
CA ASN A 379 15.12 -29.27 25.95
C ASN A 379 15.48 -30.05 27.21
N PHE A 380 15.23 -29.49 28.38
CA PHE A 380 15.40 -30.13 29.68
C PHE A 380 14.16 -30.95 30.02
N LYS A 381 14.32 -32.22 30.37
CA LYS A 381 13.30 -32.99 31.04
C LYS A 381 13.40 -32.71 32.54
N LEU A 382 12.43 -32.00 33.11
CA LEU A 382 12.41 -31.70 34.56
C LEU A 382 11.88 -32.90 35.36
N ASN A 383 10.88 -33.59 34.82
CA ASN A 383 10.33 -34.85 35.31
C ASN A 383 9.59 -35.56 34.17
N GLN A 384 8.82 -36.62 34.47
CA GLN A 384 8.09 -37.39 33.45
C GLN A 384 7.02 -36.57 32.70
N LYS A 385 6.45 -35.51 33.30
CA LYS A 385 5.42 -34.66 32.70
C LYS A 385 5.94 -33.33 32.24
N ASN A 386 6.93 -32.77 32.93
CA ASN A 386 7.36 -31.39 32.73
C ASN A 386 8.63 -31.30 31.89
N LYS A 387 8.59 -30.42 30.89
CA LYS A 387 9.70 -30.14 29.95
C LYS A 387 9.94 -28.66 29.84
N LEU A 388 11.18 -28.20 30.07
CA LEU A 388 11.61 -26.83 29.84
C LEU A 388 12.39 -26.76 28.54
N SER A 389 11.91 -25.96 27.60
CA SER A 389 12.60 -25.69 26.34
C SER A 389 13.20 -24.28 26.36
N LEU A 390 14.53 -24.20 26.23
CA LEU A 390 15.26 -22.92 26.08
C LEU A 390 15.67 -22.75 24.63
N ARG A 391 15.51 -21.52 24.08
CA ARG A 391 15.95 -21.14 22.75
C ARG A 391 16.73 -19.83 22.84
N LEU A 392 17.84 -19.74 22.15
CA LEU A 392 18.64 -18.55 21.96
C LEU A 392 18.79 -18.29 20.45
N SER A 393 18.56 -17.06 20.00
CA SER A 393 18.84 -16.63 18.64
C SER A 393 19.67 -15.36 18.68
N ILE A 394 20.74 -15.34 17.91
CA ILE A 394 21.58 -14.17 17.66
C ILE A 394 21.41 -13.85 16.17
N LEU A 395 20.68 -12.79 15.87
CA LEU A 395 20.45 -12.31 14.52
C LEU A 395 21.51 -11.29 14.14
N ASN A 396 21.93 -11.30 12.88
CA ASN A 396 23.05 -10.50 12.39
C ASN A 396 24.28 -10.67 13.27
N LEU A 397 24.79 -11.89 13.31
CA LEU A 397 25.87 -12.33 14.22
C LEU A 397 27.12 -11.44 14.18
N PHE A 398 27.45 -10.93 12.99
CA PHE A 398 28.63 -10.10 12.77
C PHE A 398 28.38 -8.59 12.85
N ASP A 399 27.14 -8.19 13.22
CA ASP A 399 26.74 -6.78 13.36
C ASP A 399 26.94 -5.98 12.06
N LYS A 400 26.65 -6.61 10.92
CA LYS A 400 26.80 -5.99 9.60
C LYS A 400 25.83 -4.82 9.46
N ILE A 401 26.31 -3.67 9.01
CA ILE A 401 25.49 -2.53 8.62
C ILE A 401 25.07 -2.74 7.17
N TYR A 402 23.79 -2.63 6.88
CA TYR A 402 23.23 -2.80 5.56
C TYR A 402 21.99 -1.91 5.37
N ILE A 403 21.67 -1.59 4.14
CA ILE A 403 20.45 -0.89 3.77
C ILE A 403 19.37 -1.94 3.53
N SER A 404 18.30 -1.86 4.28
CA SER A 404 17.18 -2.81 4.21
C SER A 404 16.06 -2.35 3.30
N ASP A 405 16.04 -1.05 2.97
CA ASP A 405 15.02 -0.44 2.13
C ASP A 405 15.46 0.97 1.69
N ALA A 406 14.95 1.46 0.56
CA ALA A 406 15.22 2.80 0.07
C ALA A 406 14.08 3.31 -0.83
N GLN A 407 13.84 4.62 -0.78
CA GLN A 407 12.97 5.33 -1.70
C GLN A 407 13.81 6.35 -2.48
N ASN A 408 13.76 6.26 -3.80
CA ASN A 408 14.48 7.18 -4.69
C ASN A 408 13.67 8.45 -4.93
N ASN A 409 14.39 9.55 -5.15
CA ASN A 409 13.82 10.85 -5.49
C ASN A 409 12.68 11.24 -4.54
N ASP A 410 12.83 10.92 -3.24
CA ASP A 410 11.88 11.26 -2.20
C ASP A 410 11.68 12.78 -2.15
N PRO A 411 10.46 13.30 -2.23
CA PRO A 411 10.17 14.73 -2.18
C PRO A 411 10.61 15.42 -0.88
N TYR A 412 10.91 14.67 0.17
CA TYR A 412 11.48 15.19 1.41
C TYR A 412 13.00 15.45 1.33
N ASN A 413 13.67 14.94 0.29
CA ASN A 413 15.07 15.26 0.02
C ASN A 413 15.18 16.56 -0.79
N ASP A 414 16.41 16.99 -1.08
CA ASP A 414 16.63 18.16 -1.95
C ASP A 414 16.02 17.90 -3.34
N VAL A 415 14.88 18.53 -3.60
CA VAL A 415 14.12 18.42 -4.84
C VAL A 415 14.91 18.88 -6.08
N SER A 416 16.05 19.57 -5.90
CA SER A 416 16.93 19.96 -7.00
C SER A 416 17.79 18.81 -7.52
N TYR A 417 17.85 17.67 -6.81
CA TYR A 417 18.67 16.53 -7.18
C TYR A 417 17.84 15.26 -7.31
N GLN A 418 17.51 14.91 -8.54
CA GLN A 418 16.69 13.72 -8.88
C GLN A 418 17.43 12.87 -9.93
N ASP A 419 18.50 12.19 -9.52
CA ASP A 419 19.38 11.47 -10.44
C ASP A 419 19.34 9.93 -10.27
N PHE A 420 18.38 9.39 -9.54
CA PHE A 420 18.20 7.95 -9.31
C PHE A 420 19.49 7.25 -8.80
N ASP A 421 20.26 7.93 -7.98
CA ASP A 421 21.45 7.41 -7.33
C ASP A 421 21.33 7.44 -5.80
N ALA A 422 22.39 7.04 -5.11
CA ALA A 422 22.42 7.00 -3.64
C ALA A 422 22.21 8.37 -2.97
N LYS A 423 22.48 9.49 -3.66
CA LYS A 423 22.33 10.84 -3.08
C LYS A 423 20.87 11.31 -3.14
N SER A 424 20.12 10.84 -4.12
CA SER A 424 18.70 11.14 -4.27
C SER A 424 17.80 10.19 -3.47
N ALA A 425 18.36 9.18 -2.78
CA ALA A 425 17.60 8.17 -2.07
C ALA A 425 17.51 8.44 -0.57
N SER A 426 16.32 8.32 -0.01
CA SER A 426 16.10 8.12 1.43
C SER A 426 16.30 6.65 1.76
N VAL A 427 17.15 6.34 2.75
CA VAL A 427 17.53 4.96 3.06
C VAL A 427 17.13 4.55 4.48
N PHE A 428 16.76 3.28 4.63
CA PHE A 428 16.49 2.65 5.91
C PHE A 428 17.56 1.61 6.18
N PHE A 429 18.28 1.76 7.30
CA PHE A 429 19.27 0.77 7.70
C PHE A 429 18.59 -0.42 8.37
N GLY A 430 19.08 -1.61 8.05
CA GLY A 430 18.68 -2.82 8.72
C GLY A 430 19.13 -2.84 10.18
N LEU A 431 18.46 -3.66 10.97
CA LEU A 431 18.76 -3.76 12.40
C LEU A 431 20.12 -4.45 12.62
N GLY A 432 20.93 -3.89 13.50
CA GLY A 432 22.19 -4.46 13.95
C GLY A 432 21.99 -5.79 14.69
N ARG A 433 23.04 -6.28 15.35
CA ARG A 433 23.00 -7.55 16.10
C ARG A 433 21.91 -7.54 17.17
N ARG A 434 21.11 -8.59 17.20
CA ARG A 434 19.99 -8.74 18.15
C ARG A 434 20.04 -10.10 18.83
N PHE A 435 19.68 -10.10 20.10
CA PHE A 435 19.58 -11.32 20.92
C PHE A 435 18.12 -11.56 21.27
N THR A 436 17.66 -12.78 21.05
CA THR A 436 16.34 -13.21 21.49
C THR A 436 16.47 -14.49 22.29
N MET A 437 15.92 -14.51 23.49
CA MET A 437 15.86 -15.69 24.34
C MET A 437 14.40 -16.02 24.67
N SER A 438 14.06 -17.31 24.58
CA SER A 438 12.75 -17.79 25.01
C SER A 438 12.87 -19.02 25.89
N ALA A 439 12.00 -19.09 26.91
CA ALA A 439 11.82 -20.26 27.78
C ALA A 439 10.36 -20.68 27.73
N ARG A 440 10.13 -21.97 27.46
CA ARG A 440 8.78 -22.57 27.44
C ARG A 440 8.74 -23.76 28.41
N LEU A 441 7.87 -23.67 29.37
CA LEU A 441 7.56 -24.78 30.28
C LEU A 441 6.27 -25.49 29.81
N ASN A 442 6.39 -26.77 29.53
CA ASN A 442 5.23 -27.65 29.28
C ASN A 442 5.05 -28.55 30.52
N PHE A 443 3.84 -28.59 31.01
CA PHE A 443 3.46 -29.33 32.24
C PHE A 443 2.19 -30.16 32.03
#